data_7faaf85180fbe5f625a6624292090f18
#
_entry.id   7faaf85180fbe5f625a6624292090f18
#
_cell.length_a   1.000
_cell.length_b   1.000
_cell.length_c   1.000
_cell.angle_alpha   90.00
_cell.angle_beta   90.00
_cell.angle_gamma   90.00
#
_symmetry.space_group_name_H-M   'P 1'
#
loop_
_entity.id
_entity.type
_entity.pdbx_description
1 polymer ?
#
loop_
_entity_poly.entity_id
_entity_poly.type
_entity_poly.pdbx_seq_one_letter_code
_entity_poly.pdbx_strand_id
1 'polypeptide(L)'
;MIQYLKEGRSAADAKADQSKVRQNVEQILAEIESRGDAAVQELALKFDKWERPNFRLSPDEIDAAVREVPESTLDDIRFAQTQIRNFAQTQRSALQDVEVETLPGVVLGHKNIPVNSVGCYVPGGKYPMVASAHMSVVTAKVAGVPRIIACAPPFEGRPHPAIIAAMHLGGADEIYCLGGVQAVGSMALGTESIQAVDMLVGPGNAFVAEAKRQLYGRVGIDLFAGPTETLIIADESCDGELCAADLLGPVSYTHLTLPTICSV
;
A
#
# COMPACT_ATOMS: atom_id res chain seq x y z
N MET A 1 3.11 27.41 31.76
CA MET A 1 2.21 27.99 30.71
C MET A 1 2.30 27.03 29.52
N ILE A 2 1.19 26.46 29.09
CA ILE A 2 1.16 25.53 27.95
C ILE A 2 1.43 26.36 26.69
N GLN A 3 2.47 25.99 25.94
CA GLN A 3 2.77 26.60 24.65
C GLN A 3 2.36 25.64 23.53
N TYR A 4 1.42 26.05 22.69
CA TYR A 4 1.07 25.31 21.48
C TYR A 4 2.12 25.61 20.40
N LEU A 5 2.88 24.61 20.01
CA LEU A 5 3.84 24.72 18.92
C LEU A 5 3.19 24.60 17.54
N LYS A 6 2.01 23.98 17.48
CA LYS A 6 1.22 23.83 16.27
C LYS A 6 -0.26 23.68 16.67
N GLU A 7 -1.13 24.43 16.00
CA GLU A 7 -2.58 24.25 16.15
C GLU A 7 -3.13 23.31 15.09
N GLY A 8 -4.14 22.53 15.46
CA GLY A 8 -4.87 21.68 14.52
C GLY A 8 -5.66 22.50 13.50
N ARG A 9 -5.91 21.93 12.33
CA ARG A 9 -6.78 22.55 11.31
C ARG A 9 -8.21 22.64 11.81
N SER A 10 -8.95 23.69 11.39
CA SER A 10 -10.37 23.77 11.69
C SER A 10 -11.15 22.63 11.01
N ALA A 11 -12.25 22.20 11.61
CA ALA A 11 -13.12 21.18 11.02
C ALA A 11 -13.69 21.62 9.65
N ALA A 12 -13.89 22.91 9.44
CA ALA A 12 -14.36 23.47 8.17
C ALA A 12 -13.31 23.34 7.05
N ASP A 13 -12.05 23.69 7.37
CA ASP A 13 -10.93 23.57 6.42
C ASP A 13 -10.65 22.10 6.07
N ALA A 14 -10.68 21.22 7.08
CA ALA A 14 -10.51 19.79 6.87
C ALA A 14 -11.60 19.22 5.94
N LYS A 15 -12.86 19.63 6.11
CA LYS A 15 -13.98 19.21 5.26
C LYS A 15 -13.85 19.76 3.84
N ALA A 16 -13.40 20.99 3.66
CA ALA A 16 -13.18 21.59 2.35
C ALA A 16 -12.07 20.89 1.58
N ASP A 17 -10.94 20.59 2.25
CA ASP A 17 -9.83 19.84 1.65
C ASP A 17 -10.25 18.42 1.26
N GLN A 18 -11.01 17.74 2.11
CA GLN A 18 -11.54 16.40 1.80
C GLN A 18 -12.48 16.42 0.60
N SER A 19 -13.31 17.43 0.44
CA SER A 19 -14.20 17.58 -0.71
C SER A 19 -13.41 17.75 -2.02
N LYS A 20 -12.33 18.54 -2.01
CA LYS A 20 -11.45 18.72 -3.17
C LYS A 20 -10.74 17.43 -3.54
N VAL A 21 -10.20 16.70 -2.55
CA VAL A 21 -9.56 15.40 -2.78
C VAL A 21 -10.55 14.44 -3.45
N ARG A 22 -11.78 14.36 -2.93
CA ARG A 22 -12.84 13.52 -3.48
C ARG A 22 -13.14 13.82 -4.95
N GLN A 23 -13.36 15.08 -5.28
CA GLN A 23 -13.68 15.52 -6.65
C GLN A 23 -12.52 15.23 -7.62
N ASN A 24 -11.28 15.50 -7.21
CA ASN A 24 -10.11 15.25 -8.04
C ASN A 24 -9.93 13.74 -8.31
N VAL A 25 -10.14 12.92 -7.29
CA VAL A 25 -10.04 11.46 -7.44
C VAL A 25 -11.13 10.92 -8.36
N GLU A 26 -12.37 11.38 -8.18
CA GLU A 26 -13.51 10.99 -9.04
C GLU A 26 -13.22 11.32 -10.52
N GLN A 27 -12.70 12.51 -10.80
CA GLN A 27 -12.32 12.91 -12.15
C GLN A 27 -11.22 12.01 -12.71
N ILE A 28 -10.16 11.74 -11.94
CA ILE A 28 -9.04 10.89 -12.37
C ILE A 28 -9.52 9.48 -12.68
N LEU A 29 -10.35 8.90 -11.83
CA LEU A 29 -10.90 7.55 -12.04
C LEU A 29 -11.79 7.50 -13.29
N ALA A 30 -12.61 8.52 -13.53
CA ALA A 30 -13.44 8.61 -14.74
C ALA A 30 -12.60 8.74 -16.02
N GLU A 31 -11.49 9.49 -15.99
CA GLU A 31 -10.55 9.58 -17.10
C GLU A 31 -9.88 8.24 -17.40
N ILE A 32 -9.44 7.51 -16.36
CA ILE A 32 -8.84 6.18 -16.53
C ILE A 32 -9.86 5.20 -17.11
N GLU A 33 -11.09 5.19 -16.59
CA GLU A 33 -12.14 4.30 -17.06
C GLU A 33 -12.50 4.53 -18.53
N SER A 34 -12.48 5.79 -18.97
CA SER A 34 -12.89 6.15 -20.35
C SER A 34 -11.75 6.06 -21.37
N ARG A 35 -10.48 6.23 -20.95
CA ARG A 35 -9.34 6.41 -21.86
C ARG A 35 -8.18 5.42 -21.62
N GLY A 36 -8.29 4.55 -20.62
CA GLY A 36 -7.30 3.51 -20.34
C GLY A 36 -5.87 4.02 -20.19
N ASP A 37 -4.93 3.35 -20.83
CA ASP A 37 -3.49 3.65 -20.75
C ASP A 37 -3.15 5.08 -21.17
N ALA A 38 -3.88 5.68 -22.10
CA ALA A 38 -3.63 7.06 -22.52
C ALA A 38 -3.82 8.06 -21.36
N ALA A 39 -4.88 7.88 -20.55
CA ALA A 39 -5.08 8.70 -19.36
C ALA A 39 -3.97 8.43 -18.32
N VAL A 40 -3.61 7.17 -18.11
CA VAL A 40 -2.58 6.78 -17.15
C VAL A 40 -1.22 7.41 -17.50
N GLN A 41 -0.82 7.42 -18.77
CA GLN A 41 0.41 8.04 -19.24
C GLN A 41 0.42 9.55 -19.00
N GLU A 42 -0.66 10.25 -19.33
CA GLU A 42 -0.80 11.69 -19.07
C GLU A 42 -0.73 12.02 -17.57
N LEU A 43 -1.39 11.23 -16.73
CA LEU A 43 -1.40 11.39 -15.28
C LEU A 43 -0.02 11.10 -14.67
N ALA A 44 0.66 10.04 -15.12
CA ALA A 44 2.01 9.71 -14.68
C ALA A 44 3.02 10.82 -15.05
N LEU A 45 2.94 11.37 -16.26
CA LEU A 45 3.74 12.51 -16.66
C LEU A 45 3.44 13.75 -15.82
N LYS A 46 2.16 14.05 -15.59
CA LYS A 46 1.71 15.23 -14.83
C LYS A 46 2.14 15.20 -13.37
N PHE A 47 1.94 14.07 -12.68
CA PHE A 47 2.13 13.98 -11.23
C PHE A 47 3.51 13.47 -10.82
N ASP A 48 4.04 12.50 -11.56
CA ASP A 48 5.30 11.84 -11.22
C ASP A 48 6.45 12.25 -12.16
N LYS A 49 6.16 13.06 -13.21
CA LYS A 49 7.09 13.39 -14.30
C LYS A 49 7.71 12.13 -14.89
N TRP A 50 6.91 11.11 -15.00
CA TRP A 50 7.30 9.77 -15.39
C TRP A 50 6.71 9.43 -16.74
N GLU A 51 7.57 9.26 -17.73
CA GLU A 51 7.18 8.97 -19.11
C GLU A 51 7.74 7.62 -19.53
N ARG A 52 6.84 6.67 -19.78
CA ARG A 52 7.18 5.34 -20.29
C ARG A 52 6.04 4.83 -21.18
N PRO A 53 6.40 4.09 -22.26
CA PRO A 53 5.39 3.42 -23.09
C PRO A 53 4.68 2.27 -22.35
N ASN A 54 5.36 1.64 -21.41
CA ASN A 54 4.82 0.58 -20.55
C ASN A 54 5.38 0.72 -19.13
N PHE A 55 4.49 0.70 -18.14
CA PHE A 55 4.86 0.83 -16.73
C PHE A 55 5.30 -0.49 -16.10
N ARG A 56 5.02 -1.65 -16.73
CA ARG A 56 5.50 -2.95 -16.28
C ARG A 56 7.00 -3.04 -16.44
N LEU A 57 7.67 -3.50 -15.38
CA LEU A 57 9.09 -3.76 -15.43
C LEU A 57 9.34 -5.14 -16.06
N SER A 58 10.30 -5.18 -16.97
CA SER A 58 10.77 -6.43 -17.54
C SER A 58 11.58 -7.23 -16.52
N PRO A 59 11.74 -8.56 -16.70
CA PRO A 59 12.62 -9.37 -15.86
C PRO A 59 14.04 -8.80 -15.77
N ASP A 60 14.61 -8.32 -16.87
CA ASP A 60 15.95 -7.73 -16.91
C ASP A 60 16.05 -6.44 -16.08
N GLU A 61 15.00 -5.60 -16.09
CA GLU A 61 14.93 -4.39 -15.25
C GLU A 61 14.81 -4.74 -13.77
N ILE A 62 14.03 -5.77 -13.43
CA ILE A 62 13.90 -6.26 -12.06
C ILE A 62 15.23 -6.82 -11.57
N ASP A 63 15.89 -7.66 -12.36
CA ASP A 63 17.20 -8.24 -12.04
C ASP A 63 18.28 -7.14 -11.89
N ALA A 64 18.24 -6.12 -12.74
CA ALA A 64 19.14 -4.99 -12.64
C ALA A 64 18.92 -4.22 -11.32
N ALA A 65 17.66 -3.95 -10.96
CA ALA A 65 17.33 -3.29 -9.70
C ALA A 65 17.78 -4.12 -8.48
N VAL A 66 17.58 -5.43 -8.49
CA VAL A 66 18.04 -6.32 -7.40
C VAL A 66 19.56 -6.28 -7.25
N ARG A 67 20.31 -6.30 -8.37
CA ARG A 67 21.78 -6.19 -8.34
C ARG A 67 22.32 -4.86 -7.81
N GLU A 68 21.55 -3.78 -7.90
CA GLU A 68 21.93 -2.47 -7.34
C GLU A 68 21.80 -2.41 -5.81
N VAL A 69 21.03 -3.32 -5.19
CA VAL A 69 20.80 -3.32 -3.75
C VAL A 69 22.00 -3.98 -3.04
N PRO A 70 22.57 -3.35 -2.00
CA PRO A 70 23.61 -3.96 -1.19
C PRO A 70 23.16 -5.29 -0.58
N GLU A 71 24.05 -6.30 -0.53
CA GLU A 71 23.70 -7.63 -0.02
C GLU A 71 23.18 -7.58 1.43
N SER A 72 23.75 -6.72 2.28
CA SER A 72 23.24 -6.52 3.63
C SER A 72 21.77 -6.08 3.65
N THR A 73 21.38 -5.18 2.75
CA THR A 73 19.99 -4.74 2.62
C THR A 73 19.09 -5.85 2.08
N LEU A 74 19.59 -6.68 1.15
CA LEU A 74 18.86 -7.86 0.69
C LEU A 74 18.65 -8.89 1.82
N ASP A 75 19.63 -9.05 2.69
CA ASP A 75 19.52 -9.91 3.88
C ASP A 75 18.48 -9.38 4.86
N ASP A 76 18.45 -8.07 5.11
CA ASP A 76 17.42 -7.44 5.93
C ASP A 76 16.01 -7.62 5.33
N ILE A 77 15.88 -7.48 4.00
CA ILE A 77 14.63 -7.73 3.28
C ILE A 77 14.19 -9.19 3.46
N ARG A 78 15.08 -10.16 3.26
CA ARG A 78 14.81 -11.60 3.42
C ARG A 78 14.40 -11.94 4.86
N PHE A 79 15.13 -11.36 5.83
CA PHE A 79 14.80 -11.52 7.25
C PHE A 79 13.39 -11.00 7.56
N ALA A 80 13.10 -9.75 7.20
CA ALA A 80 11.79 -9.14 7.43
C ALA A 80 10.66 -9.96 6.78
N GLN A 81 10.84 -10.37 5.53
CA GLN A 81 9.87 -11.21 4.81
C GLN A 81 9.66 -12.56 5.48
N THR A 82 10.70 -13.15 6.06
CA THR A 82 10.59 -14.41 6.81
C THR A 82 9.73 -14.24 8.05
N GLN A 83 9.92 -13.16 8.82
CA GLN A 83 9.09 -12.88 10.00
C GLN A 83 7.61 -12.67 9.63
N ILE A 84 7.35 -11.88 8.59
CA ILE A 84 5.99 -11.65 8.10
C ILE A 84 5.35 -12.94 7.61
N ARG A 85 6.08 -13.74 6.85
CA ARG A 85 5.62 -15.04 6.33
C ARG A 85 5.22 -15.99 7.46
N ASN A 86 6.08 -16.12 8.47
CA ASN A 86 5.84 -16.99 9.63
C ASN A 86 4.55 -16.59 10.36
N PHE A 87 4.36 -15.29 10.60
CA PHE A 87 3.16 -14.81 11.27
C PHE A 87 1.91 -14.98 10.39
N ALA A 88 1.99 -14.62 9.11
CA ALA A 88 0.89 -14.79 8.16
C ALA A 88 0.47 -16.27 8.01
N GLN A 89 1.42 -17.20 8.00
CA GLN A 89 1.11 -18.65 8.00
C GLN A 89 0.38 -19.08 9.26
N THR A 90 0.79 -18.57 10.43
CA THR A 90 0.10 -18.82 11.69
C THR A 90 -1.33 -18.28 11.67
N GLN A 91 -1.52 -17.05 11.18
CA GLN A 91 -2.86 -16.47 11.02
C GLN A 91 -3.72 -17.31 10.06
N ARG A 92 -3.16 -17.72 8.92
CA ARG A 92 -3.88 -18.54 7.95
C ARG A 92 -4.28 -19.91 8.54
N SER A 93 -3.43 -20.53 9.35
CA SER A 93 -3.73 -21.81 9.98
C SER A 93 -4.90 -21.76 10.96
N ALA A 94 -5.23 -20.55 11.45
CA ALA A 94 -6.41 -20.32 12.30
C ALA A 94 -7.72 -20.20 11.51
N LEU A 95 -7.66 -20.01 10.19
CA LEU A 95 -8.82 -19.95 9.31
C LEU A 95 -9.21 -21.39 8.93
N GLN A 96 -10.26 -21.91 9.60
CA GLN A 96 -10.74 -23.26 9.37
C GLN A 96 -12.00 -23.23 8.50
N ASP A 97 -12.08 -24.13 7.53
CA ASP A 97 -13.34 -24.42 6.86
C ASP A 97 -14.28 -25.12 7.83
N VAL A 98 -15.55 -24.81 7.77
CA VAL A 98 -16.58 -25.37 8.64
C VAL A 98 -17.65 -26.06 7.81
N GLU A 99 -17.99 -27.27 8.17
CA GLU A 99 -19.14 -27.99 7.66
C GLU A 99 -19.80 -28.73 8.84
N VAL A 100 -21.09 -28.45 9.11
CA VAL A 100 -21.83 -29.01 10.23
C VAL A 100 -23.27 -29.30 9.85
N GLU A 101 -23.74 -30.46 10.19
CA GLU A 101 -25.16 -30.81 10.10
C GLU A 101 -25.90 -30.25 11.34
N THR A 102 -26.76 -29.24 11.12
CA THR A 102 -27.50 -28.54 12.20
C THR A 102 -28.86 -29.14 12.48
N LEU A 103 -29.46 -29.80 11.49
CA LEU A 103 -30.66 -30.60 11.56
C LEU A 103 -30.49 -31.77 10.57
N PRO A 104 -31.20 -32.90 10.76
CA PRO A 104 -31.11 -34.03 9.84
C PRO A 104 -31.31 -33.63 8.39
N GLY A 105 -30.29 -33.84 7.58
CA GLY A 105 -30.26 -33.44 6.14
C GLY A 105 -29.97 -31.98 5.86
N VAL A 106 -29.73 -31.13 6.88
CA VAL A 106 -29.38 -29.69 6.67
C VAL A 106 -27.92 -29.47 7.05
N VAL A 107 -27.08 -29.36 6.06
CA VAL A 107 -25.63 -29.10 6.20
C VAL A 107 -25.33 -27.63 5.92
N LEU A 108 -24.73 -26.95 6.88
CA LEU A 108 -24.28 -25.56 6.79
C LEU A 108 -22.75 -25.49 6.89
N GLY A 109 -22.16 -24.49 6.27
CA GLY A 109 -20.72 -24.34 6.35
C GLY A 109 -20.20 -23.04 5.71
N HIS A 110 -18.90 -22.83 5.83
CA HIS A 110 -18.18 -21.81 5.09
C HIS A 110 -16.81 -22.33 4.64
N LYS A 111 -16.26 -21.71 3.61
CA LYS A 111 -14.93 -22.00 3.10
C LYS A 111 -14.10 -20.72 3.02
N ASN A 112 -12.82 -20.84 3.33
CA ASN A 112 -11.85 -19.76 3.19
C ASN A 112 -11.20 -19.86 1.81
N ILE A 113 -11.66 -19.05 0.87
CA ILE A 113 -11.20 -19.05 -0.52
C ILE A 113 -10.40 -17.78 -0.80
N PRO A 114 -9.15 -17.85 -1.28
CA PRO A 114 -8.41 -16.66 -1.67
C PRO A 114 -9.08 -15.97 -2.85
N VAL A 115 -8.93 -14.65 -2.96
CA VAL A 115 -9.29 -13.91 -4.17
C VAL A 115 -8.39 -14.36 -5.34
N ASN A 116 -8.85 -14.22 -6.60
CA ASN A 116 -8.04 -14.67 -7.74
C ASN A 116 -6.87 -13.74 -8.04
N SER A 117 -7.00 -12.44 -7.71
CA SER A 117 -5.95 -11.46 -7.95
C SER A 117 -5.96 -10.33 -6.93
N VAL A 118 -4.76 -9.83 -6.60
CA VAL A 118 -4.58 -8.68 -5.70
C VAL A 118 -3.62 -7.66 -6.30
N GLY A 119 -3.97 -6.39 -6.16
CA GLY A 119 -3.12 -5.25 -6.47
C GLY A 119 -2.52 -4.66 -5.20
N CYS A 120 -1.21 -4.77 -5.05
CA CYS A 120 -0.44 -4.25 -3.93
C CYS A 120 0.09 -2.86 -4.27
N TYR A 121 -0.43 -1.83 -3.62
CA TYR A 121 0.11 -0.48 -3.73
C TYR A 121 1.20 -0.26 -2.69
N VAL A 122 2.41 0.06 -3.15
CA VAL A 122 3.58 0.33 -2.29
C VAL A 122 3.95 1.80 -2.42
N PRO A 123 3.76 2.61 -1.38
CA PRO A 123 4.16 4.01 -1.41
C PRO A 123 5.67 4.17 -1.52
N GLY A 124 6.16 5.23 -2.16
CA GLY A 124 7.60 5.41 -2.36
C GLY A 124 8.05 6.77 -2.86
N GLY A 125 7.12 7.69 -3.13
CA GLY A 125 7.46 8.96 -3.77
C GLY A 125 8.31 9.93 -2.94
N LYS A 126 8.20 9.89 -1.60
CA LYS A 126 9.01 10.71 -0.69
C LYS A 126 10.08 9.87 0.01
N TYR A 127 9.73 8.67 0.43
CA TYR A 127 10.62 7.73 1.10
C TYR A 127 10.35 6.32 0.56
N PRO A 128 11.37 5.51 0.36
CA PRO A 128 11.21 4.13 -0.08
C PRO A 128 10.58 3.27 1.02
N MET A 129 9.29 2.94 0.84
CA MET A 129 8.51 2.20 1.85
C MET A 129 8.63 0.69 1.62
N VAL A 130 9.83 0.15 1.78
CA VAL A 130 10.16 -1.27 1.57
C VAL A 130 9.26 -2.19 2.41
N ALA A 131 8.96 -1.80 3.66
CA ALA A 131 8.09 -2.55 4.56
C ALA A 131 6.68 -2.77 3.98
N SER A 132 6.14 -1.82 3.22
CA SER A 132 4.81 -1.96 2.60
C SER A 132 4.78 -3.06 1.55
N ALA A 133 5.88 -3.27 0.81
CA ALA A 133 6.01 -4.39 -0.12
C ALA A 133 5.97 -5.73 0.63
N HIS A 134 6.67 -5.83 1.76
CA HIS A 134 6.66 -7.06 2.58
C HIS A 134 5.26 -7.37 3.11
N MET A 135 4.61 -6.36 3.71
CA MET A 135 3.31 -6.53 4.37
C MET A 135 2.19 -6.88 3.38
N SER A 136 2.23 -6.36 2.16
CA SER A 136 1.20 -6.61 1.15
C SER A 136 1.48 -7.87 0.33
N VAL A 137 2.65 -7.95 -0.31
CA VAL A 137 2.97 -9.03 -1.27
C VAL A 137 3.15 -10.37 -0.56
N VAL A 138 3.94 -10.42 0.54
CA VAL A 138 4.19 -11.68 1.25
C VAL A 138 2.91 -12.24 1.87
N THR A 139 2.07 -11.37 2.44
CA THR A 139 0.79 -11.77 3.03
C THR A 139 -0.16 -12.32 1.97
N ALA A 140 -0.25 -11.66 0.80
CA ALA A 140 -1.04 -12.15 -0.32
C ALA A 140 -0.54 -13.53 -0.83
N LYS A 141 0.79 -13.72 -0.89
CA LYS A 141 1.37 -15.00 -1.29
C LYS A 141 1.03 -16.12 -0.30
N VAL A 142 1.11 -15.85 0.99
CA VAL A 142 0.71 -16.80 2.05
C VAL A 142 -0.78 -17.09 2.01
N ALA A 143 -1.62 -16.10 1.71
CA ALA A 143 -3.05 -16.30 1.53
C ALA A 143 -3.39 -17.24 0.37
N GLY A 144 -2.45 -17.47 -0.55
CA GLY A 144 -2.62 -18.35 -1.70
C GLY A 144 -3.26 -17.65 -2.91
N VAL A 145 -3.14 -16.33 -2.99
CA VAL A 145 -3.62 -15.56 -4.15
C VAL A 145 -2.84 -15.96 -5.39
N PRO A 146 -3.50 -16.41 -6.48
CA PRO A 146 -2.82 -16.90 -7.68
C PRO A 146 -2.08 -15.83 -8.47
N ARG A 147 -2.58 -14.58 -8.48
CA ARG A 147 -1.98 -13.47 -9.21
C ARG A 147 -1.81 -12.26 -8.31
N ILE A 148 -0.57 -11.84 -8.12
CA ILE A 148 -0.17 -10.70 -7.28
C ILE A 148 0.53 -9.68 -8.15
N ILE A 149 -0.07 -8.51 -8.33
CA ILE A 149 0.59 -7.38 -8.97
C ILE A 149 0.98 -6.34 -7.93
N ALA A 150 2.11 -5.69 -8.13
CA ALA A 150 2.62 -4.67 -7.22
C ALA A 150 2.99 -3.40 -7.97
N CYS A 151 2.53 -2.25 -7.48
CA CYS A 151 2.82 -0.94 -8.05
C CYS A 151 3.53 -0.05 -7.03
N ALA A 152 4.59 0.63 -7.45
CA ALA A 152 5.24 1.70 -6.69
C ALA A 152 5.55 2.89 -7.59
N PRO A 153 5.46 4.13 -7.07
CA PRO A 153 5.84 5.31 -7.84
C PRO A 153 7.33 5.31 -8.17
N PRO A 154 7.75 6.01 -9.23
CA PRO A 154 9.15 6.30 -9.45
C PRO A 154 9.72 7.14 -8.30
N PHE A 155 10.99 6.95 -8.04
CA PHE A 155 11.78 7.75 -7.11
C PHE A 155 12.95 8.37 -7.88
N GLU A 156 13.07 9.69 -7.85
CA GLU A 156 14.10 10.42 -8.59
C GLU A 156 14.18 10.04 -10.09
N GLY A 157 13.01 9.84 -10.71
CA GLY A 157 12.90 9.55 -12.15
C GLY A 157 13.24 8.11 -12.55
N ARG A 158 13.27 7.15 -11.60
CA ARG A 158 13.49 5.72 -11.88
C ARG A 158 12.79 4.83 -10.85
N PRO A 159 12.61 3.52 -11.14
CA PRO A 159 12.19 2.57 -10.12
C PRO A 159 13.19 2.51 -8.97
N HIS A 160 12.72 2.52 -7.70
CA HIS A 160 13.60 2.44 -6.53
C HIS A 160 14.09 1.00 -6.33
N PRO A 161 15.41 0.71 -6.38
CA PRO A 161 15.94 -0.65 -6.39
C PRO A 161 15.46 -1.52 -5.22
N ALA A 162 15.54 -1.00 -3.98
CA ALA A 162 15.15 -1.77 -2.80
C ALA A 162 13.64 -2.08 -2.76
N ILE A 163 12.77 -1.20 -3.27
CA ILE A 163 11.33 -1.47 -3.37
C ILE A 163 11.08 -2.57 -4.39
N ILE A 164 11.72 -2.50 -5.57
CA ILE A 164 11.59 -3.52 -6.61
C ILE A 164 12.09 -4.87 -6.10
N ALA A 165 13.27 -4.90 -5.44
CA ALA A 165 13.80 -6.10 -4.82
C ALA A 165 12.84 -6.69 -3.79
N ALA A 166 12.23 -5.86 -2.94
CA ALA A 166 11.28 -6.29 -1.93
C ALA A 166 10.01 -6.89 -2.54
N MET A 167 9.46 -6.29 -3.59
CA MET A 167 8.30 -6.83 -4.31
C MET A 167 8.63 -8.16 -4.97
N HIS A 168 9.78 -8.24 -5.65
CA HIS A 168 10.24 -9.44 -6.34
C HIS A 168 10.49 -10.60 -5.37
N LEU A 169 11.30 -10.38 -4.33
CA LEU A 169 11.61 -11.38 -3.30
C LEU A 169 10.37 -11.78 -2.48
N GLY A 170 9.40 -10.88 -2.35
CA GLY A 170 8.10 -11.16 -1.73
C GLY A 170 7.22 -12.10 -2.56
N GLY A 171 7.46 -12.19 -3.86
CA GLY A 171 6.78 -13.07 -4.79
C GLY A 171 5.66 -12.39 -5.60
N ALA A 172 5.80 -11.10 -5.93
CA ALA A 172 4.92 -10.44 -6.89
C ALA A 172 5.12 -11.05 -8.28
N ASP A 173 4.02 -11.36 -8.97
CA ASP A 173 4.04 -11.95 -10.31
C ASP A 173 4.25 -10.87 -11.40
N GLU A 174 3.80 -9.65 -11.13
CA GLU A 174 3.94 -8.50 -12.01
C GLU A 174 4.32 -7.26 -11.18
N ILE A 175 5.31 -6.52 -11.63
CA ILE A 175 5.78 -5.30 -10.97
C ILE A 175 5.67 -4.12 -11.92
N TYR A 176 5.04 -3.04 -11.45
CA TYR A 176 4.82 -1.81 -12.21
C TYR A 176 5.45 -0.62 -11.50
N CYS A 177 6.17 0.22 -12.26
CA CYS A 177 6.63 1.51 -11.77
C CYS A 177 5.57 2.56 -12.08
N LEU A 178 4.60 2.70 -11.21
CA LEU A 178 3.45 3.60 -11.33
C LEU A 178 2.92 3.96 -9.94
N GLY A 179 2.62 5.22 -9.70
CA GLY A 179 2.21 5.72 -8.39
C GLY A 179 0.80 6.31 -8.36
N GLY A 180 0.38 6.78 -7.20
CA GLY A 180 -0.82 7.59 -7.01
C GLY A 180 -2.15 6.95 -7.35
N VAL A 181 -3.13 7.79 -7.61
CA VAL A 181 -4.50 7.37 -8.00
C VAL A 181 -4.48 6.61 -9.32
N GLN A 182 -3.58 6.97 -10.24
CA GLN A 182 -3.48 6.30 -11.54
C GLN A 182 -3.05 4.84 -11.42
N ALA A 183 -2.18 4.50 -10.47
CA ALA A 183 -1.83 3.11 -10.19
C ALA A 183 -3.02 2.33 -9.60
N VAL A 184 -3.67 2.89 -8.58
CA VAL A 184 -4.82 2.27 -7.91
C VAL A 184 -6.00 2.13 -8.87
N GLY A 185 -6.28 3.18 -9.65
CA GLY A 185 -7.33 3.17 -10.68
C GLY A 185 -7.08 2.12 -11.76
N SER A 186 -5.85 2.05 -12.30
CA SER A 186 -5.50 1.05 -13.32
C SER A 186 -5.63 -0.38 -12.80
N MET A 187 -5.19 -0.65 -11.57
CA MET A 187 -5.34 -1.97 -10.96
C MET A 187 -6.80 -2.36 -10.74
N ALA A 188 -7.67 -1.40 -10.38
CA ALA A 188 -9.08 -1.68 -10.10
C ALA A 188 -9.95 -1.77 -11.34
N LEU A 189 -9.77 -0.84 -12.28
CA LEU A 189 -10.61 -0.69 -13.46
C LEU A 189 -10.13 -1.55 -14.62
N GLY A 190 -8.83 -1.84 -14.64
CA GLY A 190 -8.16 -2.45 -15.78
C GLY A 190 -7.87 -1.41 -16.87
N THR A 191 -6.79 -1.62 -17.58
CA THR A 191 -6.39 -0.86 -18.77
C THR A 191 -5.83 -1.84 -19.82
N GLU A 192 -5.34 -1.35 -20.93
CA GLU A 192 -4.74 -2.20 -21.97
C GLU A 192 -3.48 -2.91 -21.47
N SER A 193 -2.71 -2.26 -20.56
CA SER A 193 -1.45 -2.81 -20.02
C SER A 193 -1.58 -3.46 -18.64
N ILE A 194 -2.63 -3.16 -17.88
CA ILE A 194 -2.85 -3.68 -16.52
C ILE A 194 -4.21 -4.35 -16.43
N GLN A 195 -4.22 -5.66 -16.35
CA GLN A 195 -5.46 -6.40 -16.12
C GLN A 195 -6.01 -6.11 -14.72
N ALA A 196 -7.32 -5.87 -14.62
CA ALA A 196 -8.00 -5.60 -13.36
C ALA A 196 -7.76 -6.70 -12.31
N VAL A 197 -7.79 -6.30 -11.03
CA VAL A 197 -7.66 -7.19 -9.87
C VAL A 197 -8.98 -7.25 -9.09
N ASP A 198 -9.12 -8.28 -8.26
CA ASP A 198 -10.31 -8.46 -7.41
C ASP A 198 -10.22 -7.68 -6.11
N MET A 199 -9.01 -7.39 -5.65
CA MET A 199 -8.78 -6.70 -4.37
C MET A 199 -7.57 -5.78 -4.45
N LEU A 200 -7.67 -4.61 -3.81
CA LEU A 200 -6.59 -3.63 -3.63
C LEU A 200 -6.11 -3.62 -2.19
N VAL A 201 -4.82 -3.68 -1.98
CA VAL A 201 -4.20 -3.60 -0.67
C VAL A 201 -3.03 -2.62 -0.66
N GLY A 202 -2.72 -2.10 0.49
CA GLY A 202 -1.59 -1.21 0.72
C GLY A 202 -2.01 0.18 1.18
N PRO A 203 -1.13 0.84 1.96
CA PRO A 203 -1.35 2.19 2.46
C PRO A 203 -1.05 3.23 1.38
N GLY A 204 -1.49 4.45 1.61
CA GLY A 204 -1.17 5.57 0.73
C GLY A 204 -1.58 6.91 1.32
N ASN A 205 -1.32 7.98 0.57
CA ASN A 205 -1.76 9.32 0.94
C ASN A 205 -3.29 9.48 0.82
N ALA A 206 -3.81 10.65 1.19
CA ALA A 206 -5.24 10.94 1.17
C ALA A 206 -5.91 10.68 -0.20
N PHE A 207 -5.19 10.89 -1.31
CA PHE A 207 -5.72 10.63 -2.64
C PHE A 207 -5.83 9.13 -2.93
N VAL A 208 -4.84 8.33 -2.54
CA VAL A 208 -4.86 6.87 -2.66
C VAL A 208 -5.95 6.27 -1.77
N ALA A 209 -6.07 6.74 -0.52
CA ALA A 209 -7.12 6.31 0.39
C ALA A 209 -8.51 6.64 -0.16
N GLU A 210 -8.69 7.82 -0.71
CA GLU A 210 -9.95 8.23 -1.34
C GLU A 210 -10.25 7.42 -2.61
N ALA A 211 -9.25 7.10 -3.43
CA ALA A 211 -9.43 6.24 -4.60
C ALA A 211 -9.91 4.83 -4.19
N LYS A 212 -9.30 4.23 -3.17
CA LYS A 212 -9.77 2.96 -2.61
C LYS A 212 -11.21 3.06 -2.10
N ARG A 213 -11.56 4.16 -1.44
CA ARG A 213 -12.92 4.39 -0.95
C ARG A 213 -13.95 4.45 -2.08
N GLN A 214 -13.63 5.12 -3.20
CA GLN A 214 -14.54 5.23 -4.35
C GLN A 214 -14.65 3.94 -5.15
N LEU A 215 -13.60 3.12 -5.15
CA LEU A 215 -13.54 1.84 -5.84
C LEU A 215 -14.10 0.67 -5.02
N TYR A 216 -14.31 0.87 -3.71
CA TYR A 216 -14.90 -0.15 -2.85
C TYR A 216 -16.30 -0.55 -3.31
N GLY A 217 -16.54 -1.84 -3.39
CA GLY A 217 -17.76 -2.41 -3.95
C GLY A 217 -17.61 -2.82 -5.43
N ARG A 218 -16.72 -2.17 -6.18
CA ARG A 218 -16.28 -2.62 -7.50
C ARG A 218 -15.13 -3.63 -7.39
N VAL A 219 -14.20 -3.35 -6.47
CA VAL A 219 -13.14 -4.28 -6.03
C VAL A 219 -13.14 -4.35 -4.51
N GLY A 220 -12.58 -5.44 -3.95
CA GLY A 220 -12.29 -5.52 -2.53
C GLY A 220 -11.16 -4.54 -2.15
N ILE A 221 -11.16 -4.10 -0.90
CA ILE A 221 -10.04 -3.34 -0.32
C ILE A 221 -9.64 -3.94 1.03
N ASP A 222 -8.43 -3.66 1.49
CA ASP A 222 -7.97 -4.04 2.82
C ASP A 222 -8.75 -3.31 3.92
N LEU A 223 -8.50 -2.02 4.10
CA LEU A 223 -9.23 -1.17 5.04
C LEU A 223 -9.13 0.32 4.65
N PHE A 224 -10.04 1.13 5.19
CA PHE A 224 -9.92 2.59 5.16
C PHE A 224 -9.01 3.03 6.30
N ALA A 225 -7.71 3.14 6.03
CA ALA A 225 -6.76 3.64 7.01
C ALA A 225 -6.93 5.17 7.15
N GLY A 226 -7.28 5.61 8.35
CA GLY A 226 -7.18 7.01 8.75
C GLY A 226 -5.72 7.39 9.07
N PRO A 227 -5.49 8.62 9.54
CA PRO A 227 -4.19 9.01 10.09
C PRO A 227 -3.77 8.06 11.21
N THR A 228 -2.49 7.68 11.22
CA THR A 228 -1.94 6.84 12.29
C THR A 228 -1.78 7.68 13.56
N GLU A 229 -2.37 7.24 14.64
CA GLU A 229 -2.16 7.79 15.98
C GLU A 229 -1.18 6.87 16.71
N THR A 230 -0.12 7.47 17.29
CA THR A 230 0.92 6.72 18.00
C THR A 230 1.08 7.29 19.40
N LEU A 231 0.99 6.46 20.40
CA LEU A 231 1.31 6.77 21.79
C LEU A 231 2.49 5.93 22.23
N ILE A 232 3.55 6.59 22.70
CA ILE A 232 4.68 5.94 23.37
C ILE A 232 4.58 6.25 24.86
N ILE A 233 4.59 5.19 25.66
CA ILE A 233 4.72 5.27 27.11
C ILE A 233 6.12 4.81 27.45
N ALA A 234 6.97 5.73 27.90
CA ALA A 234 8.35 5.50 28.19
C ALA A 234 8.70 6.00 29.60
N ASP A 235 9.64 5.35 30.24
CA ASP A 235 10.24 5.78 31.50
C ASP A 235 11.76 5.99 31.33
N GLU A 236 12.45 6.20 32.43
CA GLU A 236 13.91 6.46 32.47
C GLU A 236 14.77 5.29 31.94
N SER A 237 14.20 4.10 31.73
CA SER A 237 14.90 2.95 31.17
C SER A 237 14.92 2.93 29.63
N CYS A 238 14.15 3.83 29.00
CA CYS A 238 14.02 3.90 27.55
C CYS A 238 15.04 4.88 26.94
N ASP A 239 15.56 4.50 25.77
CA ASP A 239 16.37 5.40 24.95
C ASP A 239 15.46 6.39 24.19
N GLY A 240 15.68 7.68 24.41
CA GLY A 240 14.91 8.75 23.76
C GLY A 240 15.07 8.78 22.23
N GLU A 241 16.21 8.39 21.68
CA GLU A 241 16.42 8.30 20.22
C GLU A 241 15.61 7.17 19.62
N LEU A 242 15.51 6.03 20.32
CA LEU A 242 14.68 4.90 19.90
C LEU A 242 13.19 5.28 19.91
N CYS A 243 12.74 5.95 20.98
CA CYS A 243 11.36 6.46 21.05
C CYS A 243 11.05 7.46 19.92
N ALA A 244 12.00 8.34 19.60
CA ALA A 244 11.85 9.29 18.51
C ALA A 244 11.79 8.59 17.14
N ALA A 245 12.61 7.57 16.92
CA ALA A 245 12.60 6.75 15.70
C ALA A 245 11.26 6.02 15.53
N ASP A 246 10.74 5.44 16.60
CA ASP A 246 9.44 4.75 16.60
C ASP A 246 8.28 5.71 16.35
N LEU A 247 8.34 6.96 16.84
CA LEU A 247 7.34 7.98 16.55
C LEU A 247 7.40 8.45 15.10
N LEU A 248 8.58 8.54 14.50
CA LEU A 248 8.76 8.99 13.12
C LEU A 248 8.35 7.92 12.10
N GLY A 249 8.51 6.64 12.41
CA GLY A 249 8.14 5.54 11.54
C GLY A 249 6.67 5.55 11.12
N PRO A 250 5.68 5.51 12.04
CA PRO A 250 4.25 5.55 11.71
C PRO A 250 3.80 6.85 11.06
N VAL A 251 4.48 7.96 11.37
CA VAL A 251 4.11 9.31 10.88
C VAL A 251 4.51 9.54 9.42
N SER A 252 5.33 8.69 8.84
CA SER A 252 5.74 8.81 7.43
C SER A 252 4.57 8.82 6.44
N TYR A 253 3.41 8.28 6.81
CA TYR A 253 2.16 8.26 6.03
C TYR A 253 1.19 9.41 6.37
N THR A 254 1.44 10.15 7.46
CA THR A 254 0.57 11.23 7.92
C THR A 254 1.36 12.53 7.99
N HIS A 255 0.73 13.63 7.55
CA HIS A 255 1.25 14.94 7.91
C HIS A 255 1.13 15.09 9.42
N LEU A 256 2.24 15.41 10.10
CA LEU A 256 2.28 15.75 11.52
C LEU A 256 1.29 16.91 11.82
N THR A 257 0.08 16.55 12.20
CA THR A 257 -0.96 17.51 12.58
C THR A 257 -1.40 17.34 14.03
N LEU A 258 -0.76 16.45 14.79
CA LEU A 258 -1.09 16.25 16.19
C LEU A 258 -0.56 17.40 17.04
N PRO A 259 -1.37 17.95 17.97
CA PRO A 259 -0.87 18.89 18.97
C PRO A 259 0.16 18.15 19.84
N THR A 260 1.40 18.58 19.78
CA THR A 260 2.44 18.05 20.67
C THR A 260 2.26 18.71 22.02
N ILE A 261 1.79 17.96 23.00
CA ILE A 261 1.74 18.41 24.41
C ILE A 261 3.05 17.95 25.03
N CYS A 262 3.93 18.90 25.35
CA CYS A 262 5.08 18.67 26.20
C CYS A 262 4.66 18.96 27.63
N SER A 263 4.42 17.95 28.45
CA SER A 263 4.34 18.12 29.90
C SER A 263 5.68 17.71 30.51
N VAL A 264 6.33 18.65 31.18
CA VAL A 264 7.46 18.39 32.07
C VAL A 264 6.91 18.08 33.46
#